data_0673158730dc9dac0baab201b687ea9a
#
_entry.id   0673158730dc9dac0baab201b687ea9a
#
_cell.length_a   1.000
_cell.length_b   1.000
_cell.length_c   1.000
_cell.angle_alpha   90.00
_cell.angle_beta   90.00
_cell.angle_gamma   90.00
#
_symmetry.space_group_name_H-M   'P 1'
#
loop_
_entity.id
_entity.type
_entity.pdbx_description
1 polymer ?
#
loop_
_entity_poly.entity_id
_entity_poly.type
_entity_poly.pdbx_seq_one_letter_code
_entity_poly.pdbx_strand_id
1 'polypeptide(L)'
;MKLKNKKLIAGLLLTAFTAATALTGCGGNDAQQNGGDAAAETITFTCANVMASGNNVTMGIEKFAELVKEKSGGTMIIDVHSDAELGNDVDTTQQVQSGSLDMANSSSDNFGVFCPDILGLSLPYIVSADNMDKLYDAIDNGELGAMYREQMAAQNLHPLLFCEYGFRCFHSSSAPINSPADMKDMKLRATSSQVELAVAEALAAPAQTVAWGETYTALQQGTVDGESNTFGLLHAAKHDEVLKYAATTEHNYSMHILFMAEDAYQALTDEQKAIIDEAAAEAVAWQREVSATMEDEAKAGFEANGVEIVTLTDEQKAEWADATASVYDKLVPSVISQEAVNLIKATQE
;
A
#
# COMPACT_ATOMS: atom_id res chain seq x y z
N MET A 1 53.83 15.69 13.73
CA MET A 1 54.67 14.84 14.63
C MET A 1 54.18 13.40 14.47
N LYS A 2 54.98 12.62 13.78
CA LYS A 2 55.17 11.17 13.66
C LYS A 2 53.98 10.17 13.83
N LEU A 3 53.84 9.45 12.70
CA LEU A 3 53.26 8.12 12.49
C LEU A 3 53.55 7.11 13.63
N LYS A 4 52.62 6.14 13.79
CA LYS A 4 53.03 4.74 13.97
C LYS A 4 51.93 3.78 13.42
N ASN A 5 52.34 3.09 12.36
CA ASN A 5 51.75 1.84 11.83
C ASN A 5 51.85 0.70 12.86
N LYS A 6 50.85 -0.15 12.91
CA LYS A 6 51.05 -1.57 13.26
C LYS A 6 50.16 -2.46 12.35
N LYS A 7 50.85 -3.14 11.46
CA LYS A 7 50.44 -4.38 10.81
C LYS A 7 50.64 -5.54 11.81
N LEU A 8 49.81 -6.55 11.77
CA LEU A 8 50.14 -7.98 12.07
C LEU A 8 48.84 -8.77 11.80
N ILE A 9 48.83 -9.60 10.86
CA ILE A 9 49.28 -10.98 10.60
C ILE A 9 48.08 -11.94 10.59
N ALA A 10 47.97 -12.60 9.45
CA ALA A 10 47.10 -13.71 9.09
C ALA A 10 47.30 -14.91 9.97
N GLY A 11 46.23 -15.68 10.18
CA GLY A 11 46.27 -17.01 10.75
C GLY A 11 45.26 -17.93 10.04
N LEU A 12 45.79 -18.62 9.03
CA LEU A 12 45.14 -19.75 8.35
C LEU A 12 45.13 -20.95 9.33
N LEU A 13 44.01 -21.58 9.57
CA LEU A 13 43.93 -22.92 10.16
C LEU A 13 43.02 -23.78 9.29
N LEU A 14 43.71 -24.52 8.43
CA LEU A 14 43.21 -25.67 7.66
C LEU A 14 43.22 -26.86 8.59
N THR A 15 42.08 -27.51 8.88
CA THR A 15 42.04 -28.85 9.43
C THR A 15 41.30 -29.79 8.47
N ALA A 16 42.12 -30.56 7.78
CA ALA A 16 41.70 -31.74 7.03
C ALA A 16 41.34 -32.86 8.00
N PHE A 17 40.21 -33.51 7.79
CA PHE A 17 39.93 -34.79 8.43
C PHE A 17 39.77 -35.88 7.37
N THR A 18 40.70 -36.82 7.43
CA THR A 18 40.92 -37.93 6.51
C THR A 18 39.94 -39.07 6.75
N ALA A 19 39.66 -39.75 5.67
CA ALA A 19 38.86 -40.93 5.50
C ALA A 19 39.33 -42.16 6.34
N ALA A 20 38.40 -42.98 6.74
CA ALA A 20 38.66 -44.39 7.06
C ALA A 20 37.58 -45.27 6.43
N THR A 21 37.97 -45.98 5.40
CA THR A 21 37.26 -47.14 4.81
C THR A 21 37.39 -48.37 5.67
N ALA A 22 36.32 -49.12 5.85
CA ALA A 22 36.41 -50.56 6.11
C ALA A 22 35.20 -51.29 5.52
N LEU A 23 35.53 -52.30 4.78
CA LEU A 23 34.76 -53.21 3.96
C LEU A 23 33.96 -54.26 4.77
N THR A 24 32.94 -54.75 4.07
CA THR A 24 32.44 -56.11 3.88
C THR A 24 31.20 -56.53 4.65
N GLY A 25 30.23 -57.00 3.83
CA GLY A 25 29.09 -57.82 4.21
C GLY A 25 28.08 -57.97 3.10
N CYS A 26 28.19 -59.03 2.31
CA CYS A 26 27.21 -59.47 1.31
C CYS A 26 25.89 -59.93 1.96
N GLY A 27 24.77 -59.65 1.29
CA GLY A 27 23.61 -60.53 1.37
C GLY A 27 22.26 -59.82 1.25
N GLY A 28 21.53 -60.13 0.17
CA GLY A 28 20.06 -60.05 0.18
C GLY A 28 19.43 -58.96 -0.65
N ASN A 29 18.95 -59.34 -1.80
CA ASN A 29 18.06 -58.71 -2.72
C ASN A 29 16.76 -58.30 -2.00
N ASP A 30 16.43 -57.00 -2.03
CA ASP A 30 15.03 -56.53 -2.15
C ASP A 30 15.11 -55.07 -2.63
N ALA A 31 14.79 -54.87 -3.89
CA ALA A 31 14.62 -53.56 -4.49
C ALA A 31 13.32 -52.96 -4.00
N GLN A 32 13.36 -52.29 -2.87
CA GLN A 32 12.34 -51.36 -2.46
C GLN A 32 12.79 -49.98 -2.96
N GLN A 33 12.27 -49.57 -4.13
CA GLN A 33 12.29 -48.19 -4.57
C GLN A 33 11.54 -47.35 -3.52
N ASN A 34 12.26 -46.86 -2.52
CA ASN A 34 11.82 -45.68 -1.80
C ASN A 34 11.97 -44.48 -2.77
N GLY A 35 10.91 -44.21 -3.45
CA GLY A 35 10.68 -42.87 -3.99
C GLY A 35 10.52 -41.95 -2.78
N GLY A 36 11.65 -41.47 -2.26
CA GLY A 36 11.61 -40.31 -1.37
C GLY A 36 11.11 -39.16 -2.20
N ASP A 37 9.85 -38.74 -1.99
CA ASP A 37 9.41 -37.39 -2.34
C ASP A 37 10.43 -36.45 -1.68
N ALA A 38 11.32 -35.87 -2.49
CA ALA A 38 12.09 -34.74 -2.06
C ALA A 38 11.03 -33.70 -1.69
N ALA A 39 10.87 -33.39 -0.41
CA ALA A 39 9.98 -32.33 0.03
C ALA A 39 10.32 -31.11 -0.81
N ALA A 40 9.34 -30.60 -1.55
CA ALA A 40 9.53 -29.41 -2.36
C ALA A 40 10.08 -28.30 -1.45
N GLU A 41 11.14 -27.64 -1.89
CA GLU A 41 11.74 -26.55 -1.12
C GLU A 41 10.71 -25.44 -0.95
N THR A 42 10.43 -25.05 0.28
CA THR A 42 9.47 -24.01 0.59
C THR A 42 10.12 -22.66 0.36
N ILE A 43 9.46 -21.83 -0.45
CA ILE A 43 9.82 -20.43 -0.68
C ILE A 43 9.02 -19.58 0.30
N THR A 44 9.69 -18.71 1.04
CA THR A 44 9.03 -17.73 1.92
C THR A 44 9.36 -16.34 1.44
N PHE A 45 8.32 -15.53 1.20
CA PHE A 45 8.41 -14.11 0.84
C PHE A 45 8.09 -13.27 2.06
N THR A 46 8.99 -12.36 2.43
CA THR A 46 8.75 -11.38 3.48
C THR A 46 7.97 -10.20 2.89
N CYS A 47 6.83 -9.87 3.50
CA CYS A 47 5.94 -8.82 3.04
C CYS A 47 5.81 -7.71 4.09
N ALA A 48 6.28 -6.51 3.77
CA ALA A 48 6.03 -5.32 4.59
C ALA A 48 4.63 -4.77 4.32
N ASN A 49 3.88 -4.55 5.39
CA ASN A 49 2.58 -3.92 5.34
C ASN A 49 2.54 -2.73 6.30
N VAL A 50 2.29 -1.54 5.77
CA VAL A 50 2.24 -0.30 6.59
C VAL A 50 0.94 -0.14 7.38
N MET A 51 -0.09 -0.91 7.00
CA MET A 51 -1.42 -0.82 7.61
C MET A 51 -1.51 -1.65 8.89
N ALA A 52 -2.39 -1.20 9.80
CA ALA A 52 -2.69 -1.91 11.03
C ALA A 52 -3.46 -3.22 10.77
N SER A 53 -3.29 -4.19 11.67
CA SER A 53 -4.11 -5.41 11.68
C SER A 53 -5.59 -5.07 11.76
N GLY A 54 -6.43 -5.79 10.99
CA GLY A 54 -7.88 -5.56 10.93
C GLY A 54 -8.31 -4.42 9.99
N ASN A 55 -7.37 -3.69 9.36
CA ASN A 55 -7.69 -2.79 8.26
C ASN A 55 -8.06 -3.59 7.00
N ASN A 56 -8.96 -3.06 6.16
CA ASN A 56 -9.42 -3.73 4.95
C ASN A 56 -8.30 -4.12 3.98
N VAL A 57 -7.26 -3.30 3.87
CA VAL A 57 -6.07 -3.61 3.04
C VAL A 57 -5.27 -4.75 3.63
N THR A 58 -5.01 -4.73 4.95
CA THR A 58 -4.32 -5.81 5.66
C THR A 58 -5.06 -7.13 5.49
N MET A 59 -6.38 -7.12 5.67
CA MET A 59 -7.22 -8.31 5.47
C MET A 59 -7.10 -8.87 4.05
N GLY A 60 -7.03 -8.00 3.03
CA GLY A 60 -6.80 -8.41 1.63
C GLY A 60 -5.43 -9.06 1.41
N ILE A 61 -4.38 -8.50 2.01
CA ILE A 61 -3.01 -9.05 1.95
C ILE A 61 -2.91 -10.39 2.68
N GLU A 62 -3.54 -10.51 3.86
CA GLU A 62 -3.61 -11.76 4.62
C GLU A 62 -4.40 -12.84 3.85
N LYS A 63 -5.51 -12.45 3.19
CA LYS A 63 -6.28 -13.35 2.32
C LYS A 63 -5.45 -13.84 1.12
N PHE A 64 -4.68 -12.96 0.50
CA PHE A 64 -3.74 -13.32 -0.55
C PHE A 64 -2.69 -14.33 -0.05
N ALA A 65 -2.09 -14.07 1.11
CA ALA A 65 -1.10 -14.96 1.72
C ALA A 65 -1.70 -16.36 2.03
N GLU A 66 -2.94 -16.41 2.54
CA GLU A 66 -3.68 -17.65 2.77
C GLU A 66 -3.87 -18.44 1.48
N LEU A 67 -4.36 -17.78 0.42
CA LEU A 67 -4.66 -18.39 -0.89
C LEU A 67 -3.38 -18.90 -1.58
N VAL A 68 -2.28 -18.13 -1.53
CA VAL A 68 -0.98 -18.57 -2.06
C VAL A 68 -0.51 -19.82 -1.37
N LYS A 69 -0.59 -19.89 -0.04
CA LYS A 69 -0.23 -21.06 0.73
C LYS A 69 -1.11 -22.27 0.40
N GLU A 70 -2.43 -22.06 0.29
CA GLU A 70 -3.39 -23.12 -0.05
C GLU A 70 -3.13 -23.67 -1.45
N LYS A 71 -3.12 -22.78 -2.47
CA LYS A 71 -2.98 -23.17 -3.88
C LYS A 71 -1.61 -23.79 -4.19
N SER A 72 -0.56 -23.39 -3.46
CA SER A 72 0.78 -23.98 -3.60
C SER A 72 0.98 -25.29 -2.82
N GLY A 73 -0.03 -25.75 -2.05
CA GLY A 73 0.13 -26.89 -1.15
C GLY A 73 1.17 -26.65 -0.04
N GLY A 74 1.42 -25.37 0.32
CA GLY A 74 2.36 -24.96 1.36
C GLY A 74 3.81 -24.80 0.90
N THR A 75 4.08 -24.88 -0.41
CA THR A 75 5.43 -24.66 -0.96
C THR A 75 5.77 -23.19 -1.16
N MET A 76 4.77 -22.31 -1.12
CA MET A 76 4.94 -20.85 -1.13
C MET A 76 4.25 -20.24 0.08
N ILE A 77 4.95 -19.40 0.82
CA ILE A 77 4.47 -18.74 2.05
C ILE A 77 4.77 -17.26 1.92
N ILE A 78 3.80 -16.42 2.30
CA ILE A 78 3.99 -14.97 2.45
C ILE A 78 3.93 -14.66 3.94
N ASP A 79 5.04 -14.16 4.49
CA ASP A 79 5.17 -13.75 5.89
C ASP A 79 4.88 -12.25 5.99
N VAL A 80 3.69 -11.89 6.50
CA VAL A 80 3.17 -10.53 6.51
C VAL A 80 3.52 -9.83 7.82
N HIS A 81 4.27 -8.72 7.72
CA HIS A 81 4.64 -7.84 8.83
C HIS A 81 3.84 -6.54 8.73
N SER A 82 2.82 -6.40 9.56
CA SER A 82 1.90 -5.27 9.59
C SER A 82 2.41 -4.11 10.47
N ASP A 83 1.60 -3.04 10.63
CA ASP A 83 1.85 -1.92 11.53
C ASP A 83 3.15 -1.13 11.22
N ALA A 84 3.59 -1.09 9.96
CA ALA A 84 4.83 -0.44 9.52
C ALA A 84 6.09 -0.97 10.24
N GLU A 85 6.08 -2.22 10.73
CA GLU A 85 7.20 -2.82 11.48
C GLU A 85 8.51 -2.81 10.68
N LEU A 86 8.45 -3.00 9.36
CA LEU A 86 9.61 -3.04 8.47
C LEU A 86 9.95 -1.70 7.80
N GLY A 87 9.16 -0.65 8.04
CA GLY A 87 9.40 0.69 7.53
C GLY A 87 8.15 1.37 6.98
N ASN A 88 8.32 2.61 6.48
CA ASN A 88 7.26 3.37 5.83
C ASN A 88 7.12 3.01 4.34
N ASP A 89 6.07 3.51 3.67
CA ASP A 89 5.74 3.24 2.26
C ASP A 89 6.93 3.43 1.31
N VAL A 90 7.63 4.57 1.42
CA VAL A 90 8.71 4.92 0.48
C VAL A 90 9.94 4.05 0.72
N ASP A 91 10.33 3.86 1.98
CA ASP A 91 11.50 3.06 2.34
C ASP A 91 11.32 1.59 1.96
N THR A 92 10.15 1.00 2.24
CA THR A 92 9.86 -0.41 1.89
C THR A 92 9.74 -0.59 0.38
N THR A 93 9.19 0.38 -0.36
CA THR A 93 9.18 0.34 -1.83
C THR A 93 10.60 0.33 -2.39
N GLN A 94 11.51 1.16 -1.87
CA GLN A 94 12.92 1.17 -2.29
C GLN A 94 13.64 -0.15 -1.94
N GLN A 95 13.29 -0.76 -0.80
CA GLN A 95 13.84 -2.06 -0.42
C GLN A 95 13.39 -3.17 -1.39
N VAL A 96 12.13 -3.17 -1.83
CA VAL A 96 11.63 -4.09 -2.85
C VAL A 96 12.34 -3.85 -4.19
N GLN A 97 12.45 -2.59 -4.65
CA GLN A 97 13.17 -2.25 -5.89
C GLN A 97 14.61 -2.79 -5.90
N SER A 98 15.29 -2.76 -4.75
CA SER A 98 16.67 -3.23 -4.60
C SER A 98 16.80 -4.74 -4.32
N GLY A 99 15.69 -5.45 -4.15
CA GLY A 99 15.68 -6.88 -3.81
C GLY A 99 16.10 -7.19 -2.37
N SER A 100 16.09 -6.18 -1.46
CA SER A 100 16.38 -6.40 -0.03
C SER A 100 15.13 -6.77 0.77
N LEU A 101 13.95 -6.63 0.18
CA LEU A 101 12.65 -7.06 0.68
C LEU A 101 11.88 -7.68 -0.48
N ASP A 102 11.12 -8.74 -0.24
CA ASP A 102 10.45 -9.46 -1.32
C ASP A 102 9.17 -8.76 -1.78
N MET A 103 8.35 -8.30 -0.84
CA MET A 103 7.06 -7.66 -1.09
C MET A 103 6.82 -6.48 -0.15
N ALA A 104 6.08 -5.48 -0.62
CA ALA A 104 5.58 -4.40 0.21
C ALA A 104 4.24 -3.89 -0.32
N ASN A 105 3.50 -3.17 0.54
CA ASN A 105 2.37 -2.38 0.09
C ASN A 105 2.63 -0.88 0.31
N SER A 106 2.01 -0.06 -0.53
CA SER A 106 2.03 1.39 -0.41
C SER A 106 0.70 1.98 -0.86
N SER A 107 0.31 3.11 -0.25
CA SER A 107 -0.82 3.89 -0.77
C SER A 107 -0.50 4.44 -2.16
N SER A 108 -1.50 4.57 -3.04
CA SER A 108 -1.35 5.23 -4.33
C SER A 108 -0.78 6.64 -4.21
N ASP A 109 -1.10 7.33 -3.11
CA ASP A 109 -0.61 8.67 -2.80
C ASP A 109 0.91 8.70 -2.59
N ASN A 110 1.46 7.80 -1.75
CA ASN A 110 2.90 7.68 -1.55
C ASN A 110 3.61 7.04 -2.76
N PHE A 111 2.92 6.13 -3.45
CA PHE A 111 3.43 5.41 -4.62
C PHE A 111 3.64 6.33 -5.84
N GLY A 112 2.99 7.48 -5.87
CA GLY A 112 3.17 8.51 -6.90
C GLY A 112 4.62 9.00 -7.08
N VAL A 113 5.50 8.77 -6.11
CA VAL A 113 6.95 9.03 -6.25
C VAL A 113 7.60 8.10 -7.29
N PHE A 114 7.07 6.88 -7.44
CA PHE A 114 7.59 5.84 -8.35
C PHE A 114 6.77 5.73 -9.64
N CYS A 115 5.45 5.96 -9.55
CA CYS A 115 4.50 5.89 -10.65
C CYS A 115 3.60 7.14 -10.60
N PRO A 116 4.02 8.27 -11.21
CA PRO A 116 3.29 9.54 -11.07
C PRO A 116 1.85 9.50 -11.57
N ASP A 117 1.54 8.73 -12.61
CA ASP A 117 0.21 8.68 -13.19
C ASP A 117 -0.84 8.04 -12.27
N ILE A 118 -0.41 7.25 -11.28
CA ILE A 118 -1.34 6.68 -10.28
C ILE A 118 -1.97 7.78 -9.40
N LEU A 119 -1.28 8.92 -9.24
CA LEU A 119 -1.82 10.10 -8.57
C LEU A 119 -3.06 10.68 -9.28
N GLY A 120 -3.30 10.29 -10.53
CA GLY A 120 -4.52 10.64 -11.24
C GLY A 120 -5.78 10.21 -10.50
N LEU A 121 -5.75 9.06 -9.80
CA LEU A 121 -6.86 8.58 -8.98
C LEU A 121 -7.21 9.53 -7.83
N SER A 122 -6.21 10.21 -7.28
CA SER A 122 -6.36 11.13 -6.14
C SER A 122 -6.67 12.57 -6.57
N LEU A 123 -6.79 12.89 -7.87
CA LEU A 123 -7.22 14.22 -8.30
C LEU A 123 -8.61 14.52 -7.72
N PRO A 124 -8.84 15.75 -7.20
CA PRO A 124 -10.09 16.06 -6.53
C PRO A 124 -11.33 15.75 -7.37
N TYR A 125 -12.22 14.91 -6.82
CA TYR A 125 -13.52 14.56 -7.42
C TYR A 125 -13.44 13.93 -8.83
N ILE A 126 -12.31 13.35 -9.21
CA ILE A 126 -12.18 12.65 -10.51
C ILE A 126 -12.87 11.30 -10.51
N VAL A 127 -12.94 10.64 -9.37
CA VAL A 127 -13.59 9.33 -9.17
C VAL A 127 -14.88 9.53 -8.38
N SER A 128 -15.95 8.86 -8.79
CA SER A 128 -17.24 8.79 -8.12
C SER A 128 -17.51 7.38 -7.58
N ALA A 129 -18.11 7.29 -6.41
CA ALA A 129 -18.52 6.02 -5.83
C ALA A 129 -19.52 5.23 -6.71
N ASP A 130 -20.29 5.92 -7.56
CA ASP A 130 -21.29 5.28 -8.44
C ASP A 130 -20.67 4.45 -9.58
N ASN A 131 -19.38 4.66 -9.89
CA ASN A 131 -18.72 4.03 -11.04
C ASN A 131 -17.52 3.15 -10.65
N MET A 132 -17.46 2.68 -9.40
CA MET A 132 -16.33 1.89 -8.91
C MET A 132 -16.09 0.60 -9.69
N ASP A 133 -17.16 -0.11 -10.10
CA ASP A 133 -17.04 -1.34 -10.89
C ASP A 133 -16.30 -1.10 -12.23
N LYS A 134 -16.59 0.03 -12.90
CA LYS A 134 -15.91 0.40 -14.15
C LYS A 134 -14.45 0.75 -13.91
N LEU A 135 -14.15 1.44 -12.79
CA LEU A 135 -12.78 1.76 -12.41
C LEU A 135 -11.98 0.48 -12.10
N TYR A 136 -12.56 -0.44 -11.35
CA TYR A 136 -11.91 -1.71 -11.05
C TYR A 136 -11.62 -2.52 -12.31
N ASP A 137 -12.61 -2.63 -13.23
CA ASP A 137 -12.40 -3.32 -14.51
C ASP A 137 -11.30 -2.65 -15.35
N ALA A 138 -11.26 -1.32 -15.41
CA ALA A 138 -10.22 -0.58 -16.13
C ALA A 138 -8.82 -0.78 -15.53
N ILE A 139 -8.71 -0.98 -14.21
CA ILE A 139 -7.44 -1.27 -13.52
C ILE A 139 -7.06 -2.74 -13.69
N ASP A 140 -8.00 -3.65 -13.51
CA ASP A 140 -7.72 -5.09 -13.54
C ASP A 140 -7.46 -5.59 -14.97
N ASN A 141 -8.28 -5.17 -15.94
CA ASN A 141 -8.34 -5.72 -17.30
C ASN A 141 -8.12 -4.68 -18.41
N GLY A 142 -8.16 -3.38 -18.12
CA GLY A 142 -8.16 -2.31 -19.09
C GLY A 142 -6.81 -1.62 -19.31
N GLU A 143 -6.85 -0.57 -20.15
CA GLU A 143 -5.69 0.24 -20.53
C GLU A 143 -5.10 1.00 -19.35
N LEU A 144 -5.93 1.41 -18.38
CA LEU A 144 -5.47 2.13 -17.18
C LEU A 144 -4.52 1.25 -16.35
N GLY A 145 -4.92 0.02 -16.07
CA GLY A 145 -4.07 -0.92 -15.35
C GLY A 145 -2.84 -1.35 -16.14
N ALA A 146 -2.95 -1.49 -17.47
CA ALA A 146 -1.80 -1.79 -18.32
C ALA A 146 -0.74 -0.68 -18.23
N MET A 147 -1.18 0.60 -18.28
CA MET A 147 -0.28 1.75 -18.11
C MET A 147 0.41 1.75 -16.74
N TYR A 148 -0.32 1.49 -15.65
CA TYR A 148 0.27 1.40 -14.31
C TYR A 148 1.29 0.27 -14.22
N ARG A 149 0.99 -0.92 -14.73
CA ARG A 149 1.91 -2.07 -14.75
C ARG A 149 3.18 -1.77 -15.54
N GLU A 150 3.08 -1.09 -16.69
CA GLU A 150 4.23 -0.69 -17.49
C GLU A 150 5.15 0.30 -16.72
N GLN A 151 4.56 1.32 -16.09
CA GLN A 151 5.34 2.29 -15.31
C GLN A 151 5.98 1.64 -14.08
N MET A 152 5.28 0.74 -13.40
CA MET A 152 5.81 0.00 -12.26
C MET A 152 6.94 -0.94 -12.66
N ALA A 153 6.78 -1.69 -13.75
CA ALA A 153 7.82 -2.58 -14.28
C ALA A 153 9.10 -1.82 -14.65
N ALA A 154 8.97 -0.59 -15.20
CA ALA A 154 10.11 0.30 -15.45
C ALA A 154 10.87 0.71 -14.18
N GLN A 155 10.26 0.56 -13.00
CA GLN A 155 10.82 0.82 -11.67
C GLN A 155 11.21 -0.48 -10.94
N ASN A 156 11.28 -1.62 -11.63
CA ASN A 156 11.48 -2.96 -11.05
C ASN A 156 10.42 -3.32 -10.00
N LEU A 157 9.15 -2.94 -10.23
CA LEU A 157 8.02 -3.25 -9.35
C LEU A 157 6.93 -3.98 -10.14
N HIS A 158 6.47 -5.11 -9.62
CA HIS A 158 5.39 -5.91 -10.18
C HIS A 158 4.16 -5.81 -9.27
N PRO A 159 3.06 -5.17 -9.71
CA PRO A 159 1.86 -5.08 -8.87
C PRO A 159 1.16 -6.44 -8.78
N LEU A 160 0.75 -6.79 -7.58
CA LEU A 160 0.01 -8.01 -7.25
C LEU A 160 -1.46 -7.71 -6.95
N LEU A 161 -1.73 -6.76 -6.05
CA LEU A 161 -3.08 -6.36 -5.65
C LEU A 161 -3.25 -4.85 -5.84
N PHE A 162 -4.37 -4.43 -6.41
CA PHE A 162 -4.90 -3.07 -6.33
C PHE A 162 -6.08 -3.07 -5.34
N CYS A 163 -5.76 -2.97 -4.06
CA CYS A 163 -6.74 -3.02 -2.98
C CYS A 163 -7.58 -1.75 -2.91
N GLU A 164 -8.88 -1.90 -2.69
CA GLU A 164 -9.76 -0.80 -2.32
C GLU A 164 -9.30 -0.18 -1.01
N TYR A 165 -9.11 1.13 -1.01
CA TYR A 165 -8.81 1.89 0.20
C TYR A 165 -9.96 2.82 0.55
N GLY A 166 -10.46 3.55 -0.44
CA GLY A 166 -11.67 4.35 -0.34
C GLY A 166 -11.47 5.84 -0.59
N PHE A 167 -12.54 6.57 -0.29
CA PHE A 167 -12.58 8.02 -0.42
C PHE A 167 -12.05 8.69 0.83
N ARG A 168 -11.13 9.61 0.64
CA ARG A 168 -10.53 10.37 1.73
C ARG A 168 -11.41 11.55 2.11
N CYS A 169 -11.57 11.73 3.41
CA CYS A 169 -12.30 12.80 4.05
C CYS A 169 -11.36 13.64 4.91
N PHE A 170 -11.70 14.90 5.19
CA PHE A 170 -10.95 15.71 6.13
C PHE A 170 -11.39 15.45 7.57
N HIS A 171 -10.41 15.33 8.45
CA HIS A 171 -10.57 15.11 9.88
C HIS A 171 -9.72 16.11 10.66
N SER A 172 -10.22 16.56 11.82
CA SER A 172 -9.55 17.57 12.64
C SER A 172 -9.61 17.24 14.13
N SER A 173 -8.52 17.53 14.85
CA SER A 173 -8.44 17.48 16.31
C SER A 173 -8.75 18.82 16.97
N SER A 174 -8.81 19.92 16.19
CA SER A 174 -8.81 21.29 16.71
C SER A 174 -10.09 22.07 16.48
N ALA A 175 -10.69 21.99 15.28
CA ALA A 175 -11.83 22.81 14.87
C ALA A 175 -12.78 22.08 13.93
N PRO A 176 -14.09 22.41 13.92
CA PRO A 176 -15.06 21.86 12.99
C PRO A 176 -14.69 22.20 11.53
N ILE A 177 -15.11 21.30 10.61
CA ILE A 177 -14.91 21.43 9.17
C ILE A 177 -16.29 21.43 8.51
N ASN A 178 -16.80 22.59 8.08
CA ASN A 178 -18.13 22.73 7.46
C ASN A 178 -18.03 23.18 5.98
N SER A 179 -16.94 23.86 5.62
CA SER A 179 -16.71 24.44 4.32
C SER A 179 -15.23 24.49 3.95
N PRO A 180 -14.85 24.69 2.68
CA PRO A 180 -13.44 24.88 2.29
C PRO A 180 -12.73 26.02 3.05
N ALA A 181 -13.47 27.05 3.47
CA ALA A 181 -12.92 28.20 4.18
C ALA A 181 -12.39 27.85 5.58
N ASP A 182 -12.94 26.80 6.21
CA ASP A 182 -12.52 26.33 7.55
C ASP A 182 -11.15 25.68 7.54
N MET A 183 -10.66 25.29 6.35
CA MET A 183 -9.34 24.69 6.19
C MET A 183 -8.20 25.71 6.27
N LYS A 184 -8.54 26.99 6.10
CA LYS A 184 -7.53 28.06 6.11
C LYS A 184 -6.76 28.06 7.45
N ASP A 185 -5.41 28.07 7.33
CA ASP A 185 -4.48 28.07 8.45
C ASP A 185 -4.50 26.78 9.33
N MET A 186 -5.34 25.79 9.02
CA MET A 186 -5.31 24.47 9.65
C MET A 186 -4.05 23.69 9.21
N LYS A 187 -3.20 23.33 10.15
CA LYS A 187 -2.00 22.55 9.86
C LYS A 187 -2.39 21.12 9.52
N LEU A 188 -2.32 20.77 8.25
CA LEU A 188 -2.68 19.45 7.77
C LEU A 188 -1.47 18.50 7.72
N ARG A 189 -1.68 17.28 8.14
CA ARG A 189 -0.80 16.19 7.77
C ARG A 189 -1.06 15.82 6.30
N ALA A 190 -0.01 15.64 5.53
CA ALA A 190 -0.05 15.07 4.20
C ALA A 190 0.89 13.87 4.10
N THR A 191 0.67 13.01 3.11
CA THR A 191 1.63 12.02 2.65
C THR A 191 2.72 12.70 1.79
N SER A 192 3.54 11.93 1.07
CA SER A 192 4.45 12.49 0.06
C SER A 192 3.75 12.88 -1.25
N SER A 193 2.43 12.72 -1.34
CA SER A 193 1.61 12.99 -2.53
C SER A 193 1.64 14.45 -2.94
N GLN A 194 2.00 14.69 -4.20
CA GLN A 194 1.92 16.04 -4.78
C GLN A 194 0.47 16.52 -4.90
N VAL A 195 -0.50 15.60 -5.04
CA VAL A 195 -1.94 15.93 -5.06
C VAL A 195 -2.38 16.42 -3.70
N GLU A 196 -2.09 15.69 -2.61
CA GLU A 196 -2.47 16.12 -1.26
C GLU A 196 -1.87 17.49 -0.90
N LEU A 197 -0.59 17.69 -1.25
CA LEU A 197 0.07 18.98 -1.03
C LEU A 197 -0.57 20.10 -1.85
N ALA A 198 -0.96 19.83 -3.10
CA ALA A 198 -1.63 20.84 -3.95
C ALA A 198 -3.06 21.12 -3.46
N VAL A 199 -3.79 20.12 -2.96
CA VAL A 199 -5.12 20.28 -2.33
C VAL A 199 -5.02 21.17 -1.09
N ALA A 200 -4.07 20.89 -0.22
CA ALA A 200 -3.85 21.71 0.99
C ALA A 200 -3.51 23.17 0.63
N GLU A 201 -2.66 23.39 -0.39
CA GLU A 201 -2.33 24.75 -0.88
C GLU A 201 -3.55 25.45 -1.44
N ALA A 202 -4.38 24.78 -2.24
CA ALA A 202 -5.62 25.34 -2.80
C ALA A 202 -6.61 25.78 -1.69
N LEU A 203 -6.62 25.04 -0.57
CA LEU A 203 -7.44 25.35 0.61
C LEU A 203 -6.76 26.32 1.59
N ALA A 204 -5.60 26.87 1.25
CA ALA A 204 -4.78 27.71 2.13
C ALA A 204 -4.45 27.09 3.50
N ALA A 205 -4.35 25.75 3.54
CA ALA A 205 -3.99 24.95 4.71
C ALA A 205 -2.49 24.65 4.68
N PRO A 206 -1.69 25.04 5.68
CA PRO A 206 -0.30 24.65 5.77
C PRO A 206 -0.18 23.11 5.91
N ALA A 207 0.55 22.48 5.01
CA ALA A 207 0.73 21.03 5.03
C ALA A 207 2.12 20.61 5.48
N GLN A 208 2.17 19.52 6.27
CA GLN A 208 3.41 18.86 6.68
C GLN A 208 3.37 17.39 6.24
N THR A 209 4.42 16.95 5.55
CA THR A 209 4.58 15.52 5.26
C THR A 209 5.02 14.80 6.53
N VAL A 210 4.18 13.87 7.00
CA VAL A 210 4.41 13.04 8.18
C VAL A 210 4.16 11.58 7.80
N ALA A 211 5.12 10.71 8.10
CA ALA A 211 4.98 9.27 7.87
C ALA A 211 3.76 8.70 8.64
N TRP A 212 3.12 7.67 8.08
CA TRP A 212 1.90 7.12 8.66
C TRP A 212 2.05 6.75 10.14
N GLY A 213 3.09 6.00 10.50
CA GLY A 213 3.32 5.56 11.88
C GLY A 213 3.56 6.68 12.91
N GLU A 214 3.79 7.92 12.44
CA GLU A 214 4.01 9.10 13.29
C GLU A 214 2.77 10.00 13.41
N THR A 215 1.75 9.77 12.56
CA THR A 215 0.60 10.67 12.39
C THR A 215 -0.25 10.76 13.66
N TYR A 216 -0.56 9.65 14.31
CA TYR A 216 -1.29 9.64 15.59
C TYR A 216 -0.62 10.54 16.63
N THR A 217 0.70 10.39 16.80
CA THR A 217 1.47 11.19 17.76
C THR A 217 1.51 12.67 17.36
N ALA A 218 1.63 12.99 16.07
CA ALA A 218 1.62 14.36 15.58
C ALA A 218 0.28 15.07 15.85
N LEU A 219 -0.86 14.37 15.66
CA LEU A 219 -2.20 14.85 16.02
C LEU A 219 -2.35 15.03 17.53
N GLN A 220 -1.95 14.03 18.32
CA GLN A 220 -2.05 14.06 19.78
C GLN A 220 -1.25 15.22 20.39
N GLN A 221 -0.09 15.54 19.83
CA GLN A 221 0.78 16.62 20.28
C GLN A 221 0.44 17.99 19.68
N GLY A 222 -0.51 18.07 18.72
CA GLY A 222 -0.86 19.32 18.04
C GLY A 222 0.22 19.84 17.09
N THR A 223 1.13 18.98 16.64
CA THR A 223 2.09 19.30 15.57
C THR A 223 1.35 19.56 14.27
N VAL A 224 0.32 18.75 14.00
CA VAL A 224 -0.70 18.96 12.97
C VAL A 224 -2.08 19.05 13.64
N ASP A 225 -3.00 19.76 12.99
CA ASP A 225 -4.35 20.00 13.49
C ASP A 225 -5.36 19.04 12.86
N GLY A 226 -5.01 18.40 11.74
CA GLY A 226 -5.88 17.48 11.03
C GLY A 226 -5.15 16.69 9.95
N GLU A 227 -5.90 15.79 9.34
CA GLU A 227 -5.44 14.93 8.25
C GLU A 227 -6.57 14.64 7.25
N SER A 228 -6.19 14.14 6.07
CA SER A 228 -7.10 13.59 5.08
C SER A 228 -6.91 12.09 5.02
N ASN A 229 -7.99 11.32 5.25
CA ASN A 229 -7.95 9.86 5.18
C ASN A 229 -9.35 9.24 5.14
N THR A 230 -9.43 7.90 4.99
CA THR A 230 -10.70 7.16 5.07
C THR A 230 -11.08 6.90 6.53
N PHE A 231 -12.37 6.84 6.85
CA PHE A 231 -12.83 6.53 8.21
C PHE A 231 -12.36 5.13 8.62
N GLY A 232 -12.42 4.16 7.70
CA GLY A 232 -12.02 2.78 7.97
C GLY A 232 -10.56 2.66 8.44
N LEU A 233 -9.63 3.35 7.76
CA LEU A 233 -8.23 3.36 8.20
C LEU A 233 -8.07 4.02 9.57
N LEU A 234 -8.63 5.22 9.72
CA LEU A 234 -8.43 6.01 10.93
C LEU A 234 -9.00 5.31 12.17
N HIS A 235 -10.15 4.63 12.01
CA HIS A 235 -10.75 3.83 13.08
C HIS A 235 -9.88 2.63 13.46
N ALA A 236 -9.42 1.85 12.48
CA ALA A 236 -8.53 0.72 12.72
C ALA A 236 -7.22 1.14 13.41
N ALA A 237 -6.69 2.33 13.09
CA ALA A 237 -5.48 2.90 13.69
C ALA A 237 -5.76 3.75 14.94
N LYS A 238 -7.02 3.83 15.40
CA LYS A 238 -7.47 4.56 16.61
C LYS A 238 -7.23 6.07 16.57
N HIS A 239 -7.17 6.67 15.37
CA HIS A 239 -7.04 8.11 15.25
C HIS A 239 -8.29 8.85 15.75
N ASP A 240 -9.44 8.21 15.75
CA ASP A 240 -10.70 8.68 16.35
C ASP A 240 -10.63 8.90 17.88
N GLU A 241 -9.57 8.41 18.56
CA GLU A 241 -9.29 8.76 19.96
C GLU A 241 -8.71 10.18 20.13
N VAL A 242 -8.09 10.74 19.08
CA VAL A 242 -7.41 12.06 19.09
C VAL A 242 -8.08 13.07 18.16
N LEU A 243 -8.90 12.63 17.22
CA LEU A 243 -9.72 13.47 16.35
C LEU A 243 -11.03 13.86 17.05
N LYS A 244 -11.60 15.00 16.69
CA LYS A 244 -12.84 15.53 17.26
C LYS A 244 -13.89 15.87 16.22
N TYR A 245 -13.47 16.14 14.99
CA TYR A 245 -14.31 16.59 13.90
C TYR A 245 -13.95 15.87 12.62
N ALA A 246 -14.95 15.59 11.80
CA ALA A 246 -14.81 15.04 10.47
C ALA A 246 -15.83 15.65 9.52
N ALA A 247 -15.52 15.73 8.24
CA ALA A 247 -16.46 16.10 7.19
C ALA A 247 -16.37 15.09 6.05
N THR A 248 -17.54 14.59 5.58
CA THR A 248 -17.60 13.62 4.48
C THR A 248 -17.32 14.29 3.13
N THR A 249 -16.12 14.85 3.01
CA THR A 249 -15.72 15.58 1.80
C THR A 249 -15.52 14.66 0.61
N GLU A 250 -15.06 13.43 0.81
CA GLU A 250 -14.81 12.43 -0.23
C GLU A 250 -14.05 13.01 -1.43
N HIS A 251 -13.10 13.90 -1.13
CA HIS A 251 -12.46 14.78 -2.12
C HIS A 251 -11.37 14.08 -2.95
N ASN A 252 -10.81 12.97 -2.46
CA ASN A 252 -9.82 12.16 -3.15
C ASN A 252 -10.22 10.68 -3.06
N TYR A 253 -9.94 9.93 -4.11
CA TYR A 253 -9.97 8.47 -4.09
C TYR A 253 -8.57 7.91 -4.03
N SER A 254 -8.35 6.89 -3.22
CA SER A 254 -7.06 6.23 -3.06
C SER A 254 -7.19 4.71 -3.09
N MET A 255 -6.12 4.04 -3.51
CA MET A 255 -5.93 2.59 -3.44
C MET A 255 -4.67 2.26 -2.65
N HIS A 256 -4.53 1.02 -2.24
CA HIS A 256 -3.26 0.45 -1.81
C HIS A 256 -2.79 -0.60 -2.81
N ILE A 257 -1.52 -0.57 -3.14
CA ILE A 257 -0.92 -1.51 -4.07
C ILE A 257 0.00 -2.43 -3.30
N LEU A 258 -0.25 -3.74 -3.35
CA LEU A 258 0.74 -4.76 -2.98
C LEU A 258 1.58 -5.08 -4.21
N PHE A 259 2.88 -5.13 -4.06
CA PHE A 259 3.81 -5.39 -5.15
C PHE A 259 5.03 -6.18 -4.68
N MET A 260 5.72 -6.79 -5.64
CA MET A 260 7.03 -7.41 -5.46
C MET A 260 8.02 -6.85 -6.48
N ALA A 261 9.31 -7.25 -6.39
CA ALA A 261 10.28 -6.88 -7.42
C ALA A 261 9.93 -7.57 -8.75
N GLU A 262 9.98 -6.83 -9.87
CA GLU A 262 9.66 -7.36 -11.20
C GLU A 262 10.60 -8.51 -11.58
N ASP A 263 11.89 -8.37 -11.34
CA ASP A 263 12.88 -9.41 -11.62
C ASP A 263 12.67 -10.67 -10.76
N ALA A 264 12.24 -10.52 -9.51
CA ALA A 264 11.88 -11.64 -8.65
C ALA A 264 10.62 -12.37 -9.15
N TYR A 265 9.57 -11.61 -9.56
CA TYR A 265 8.39 -12.21 -10.19
C TYR A 265 8.75 -12.96 -11.48
N GLN A 266 9.59 -12.36 -12.34
CA GLN A 266 10.01 -13.00 -13.59
C GLN A 266 10.85 -14.27 -13.35
N ALA A 267 11.55 -14.38 -12.23
CA ALA A 267 12.32 -15.57 -11.85
C ALA A 267 11.46 -16.76 -11.37
N LEU A 268 10.18 -16.53 -11.05
CA LEU A 268 9.22 -17.59 -10.68
C LEU A 268 8.95 -18.50 -11.88
N THR A 269 8.65 -19.79 -11.60
CA THR A 269 8.17 -20.72 -12.63
C THR A 269 6.76 -20.32 -13.11
N ASP A 270 6.36 -20.81 -14.28
CA ASP A 270 5.01 -20.54 -14.81
C ASP A 270 3.91 -21.02 -13.85
N GLU A 271 4.12 -22.16 -13.14
CA GLU A 271 3.20 -22.67 -12.13
C GLU A 271 3.10 -21.73 -10.92
N GLN A 272 4.24 -21.22 -10.43
CA GLN A 272 4.29 -20.27 -9.31
C GLN A 272 3.62 -18.94 -9.66
N LYS A 273 3.87 -18.41 -10.88
CA LYS A 273 3.19 -17.21 -11.38
C LYS A 273 1.69 -17.40 -11.43
N ALA A 274 1.22 -18.53 -11.98
CA ALA A 274 -0.20 -18.82 -12.04
C ALA A 274 -0.86 -18.87 -10.65
N ILE A 275 -0.18 -19.45 -9.65
CA ILE A 275 -0.66 -19.47 -8.26
C ILE A 275 -0.77 -18.04 -7.70
N ILE A 276 0.26 -17.21 -7.89
CA ILE A 276 0.29 -15.81 -7.43
C ILE A 276 -0.84 -15.02 -8.09
N ASP A 277 -0.98 -15.11 -9.42
CA ASP A 277 -1.96 -14.33 -10.19
C ASP A 277 -3.41 -14.74 -9.84
N GLU A 278 -3.69 -16.05 -9.73
CA GLU A 278 -5.00 -16.55 -9.31
C GLU A 278 -5.34 -16.15 -7.88
N ALA A 279 -4.38 -16.26 -6.95
CA ALA A 279 -4.56 -15.86 -5.56
C ALA A 279 -4.80 -14.34 -5.46
N ALA A 280 -4.08 -13.55 -6.24
CA ALA A 280 -4.23 -12.10 -6.29
C ALA A 280 -5.63 -11.67 -6.77
N ALA A 281 -6.09 -12.25 -7.87
CA ALA A 281 -7.43 -11.96 -8.41
C ALA A 281 -8.55 -12.31 -7.42
N GLU A 282 -8.45 -13.46 -6.75
CA GLU A 282 -9.43 -13.90 -5.76
C GLU A 282 -9.39 -13.03 -4.50
N ALA A 283 -8.18 -12.69 -4.01
CA ALA A 283 -8.01 -11.88 -2.81
C ALA A 283 -8.51 -10.45 -3.00
N VAL A 284 -8.24 -9.81 -4.15
CA VAL A 284 -8.68 -8.43 -4.40
C VAL A 284 -10.19 -8.34 -4.58
N ALA A 285 -10.82 -9.32 -5.22
CA ALA A 285 -12.27 -9.37 -5.35
C ALA A 285 -12.94 -9.47 -3.97
N TRP A 286 -12.46 -10.39 -3.12
CA TRP A 286 -12.94 -10.54 -1.75
C TRP A 286 -12.69 -9.26 -0.91
N GLN A 287 -11.53 -8.64 -1.04
CA GLN A 287 -11.16 -7.43 -0.28
C GLN A 287 -12.09 -6.26 -0.60
N ARG A 288 -12.46 -6.07 -1.87
CA ARG A 288 -13.41 -5.02 -2.29
C ARG A 288 -14.81 -5.23 -1.71
N GLU A 289 -15.29 -6.49 -1.63
CA GLU A 289 -16.58 -6.82 -0.99
C GLU A 289 -16.56 -6.49 0.51
N VAL A 290 -15.48 -6.83 1.21
CA VAL A 290 -15.33 -6.54 2.65
C VAL A 290 -15.24 -5.03 2.88
N SER A 291 -14.48 -4.31 2.06
CA SER A 291 -14.29 -2.86 2.19
C SER A 291 -15.60 -2.08 2.11
N ALA A 292 -16.53 -2.52 1.27
CA ALA A 292 -17.83 -1.86 1.09
C ALA A 292 -18.65 -1.75 2.40
N THR A 293 -18.43 -2.64 3.36
CA THR A 293 -19.16 -2.66 4.64
C THR A 293 -18.41 -1.98 5.79
N MET A 294 -17.08 -1.90 5.70
CA MET A 294 -16.25 -1.41 6.83
C MET A 294 -16.30 0.11 7.01
N GLU A 295 -16.59 0.88 5.96
CA GLU A 295 -16.60 2.34 6.03
C GLU A 295 -17.76 2.86 6.90
N ASP A 296 -18.94 2.28 6.78
CA ASP A 296 -20.10 2.66 7.60
C ASP A 296 -19.94 2.23 9.06
N GLU A 297 -19.35 1.07 9.30
CA GLU A 297 -19.02 0.61 10.66
C GLU A 297 -17.98 1.55 11.32
N ALA A 298 -17.00 2.02 10.56
CA ALA A 298 -16.00 2.96 11.05
C ALA A 298 -16.59 4.33 11.39
N LYS A 299 -17.51 4.87 10.56
CA LYS A 299 -18.24 6.13 10.88
C LYS A 299 -19.00 6.00 12.19
N ALA A 300 -19.69 4.88 12.40
CA ALA A 300 -20.39 4.62 13.66
C ALA A 300 -19.39 4.53 14.85
N GLY A 301 -18.20 3.97 14.64
CA GLY A 301 -17.12 3.96 15.63
C GLY A 301 -16.63 5.37 16.00
N PHE A 302 -16.44 6.25 15.03
CA PHE A 302 -16.10 7.65 15.24
C PHE A 302 -17.15 8.38 16.10
N GLU A 303 -18.43 8.24 15.75
CA GLU A 303 -19.53 8.83 16.54
C GLU A 303 -19.55 8.28 17.97
N ALA A 304 -19.33 6.98 18.15
CA ALA A 304 -19.27 6.35 19.47
C ALA A 304 -18.09 6.89 20.32
N ASN A 305 -16.99 7.27 19.70
CA ASN A 305 -15.83 7.91 20.33
C ASN A 305 -16.00 9.44 20.50
N GLY A 306 -17.16 9.99 20.10
CA GLY A 306 -17.53 11.39 20.32
C GLY A 306 -16.98 12.34 19.25
N VAL A 307 -16.59 11.84 18.08
CA VAL A 307 -16.22 12.67 16.93
C VAL A 307 -17.49 13.23 16.28
N GLU A 308 -17.54 14.53 16.05
CA GLU A 308 -18.63 15.19 15.34
C GLU A 308 -18.40 15.04 13.82
N ILE A 309 -19.33 14.37 13.14
CA ILE A 309 -19.26 14.14 11.69
C ILE A 309 -20.25 15.06 10.97
N VAL A 310 -19.76 15.91 10.10
CA VAL A 310 -20.55 16.73 9.18
C VAL A 310 -20.73 15.95 7.88
N THR A 311 -21.98 15.51 7.62
CA THR A 311 -22.33 14.89 6.33
C THR A 311 -22.64 16.00 5.32
N LEU A 312 -21.82 16.09 4.27
CA LEU A 312 -21.97 17.11 3.23
C LEU A 312 -23.00 16.67 2.18
N THR A 313 -23.79 17.65 1.70
CA THR A 313 -24.66 17.47 0.52
C THR A 313 -23.85 17.56 -0.77
N ASP A 314 -24.45 17.14 -1.89
CA ASP A 314 -23.80 17.26 -3.21
C ASP A 314 -23.47 18.71 -3.58
N GLU A 315 -24.35 19.66 -3.21
CA GLU A 315 -24.08 21.09 -3.41
C GLU A 315 -22.87 21.55 -2.59
N GLN A 316 -22.75 21.09 -1.36
CA GLN A 316 -21.58 21.41 -0.52
C GLN A 316 -20.31 20.75 -1.08
N LYS A 317 -20.37 19.48 -1.52
CA LYS A 317 -19.22 18.84 -2.19
C LYS A 317 -18.80 19.59 -3.46
N ALA A 318 -19.74 20.18 -4.21
CA ALA A 318 -19.42 21.01 -5.37
C ALA A 318 -18.59 22.27 -4.99
N GLU A 319 -18.85 22.86 -3.81
CA GLU A 319 -18.03 23.98 -3.31
C GLU A 319 -16.58 23.54 -3.04
N TRP A 320 -16.37 22.35 -2.54
CA TRP A 320 -15.04 21.76 -2.34
C TRP A 320 -14.35 21.44 -3.67
N ALA A 321 -15.11 20.95 -4.65
CA ALA A 321 -14.57 20.69 -6.00
C ALA A 321 -14.10 22.00 -6.66
N ASP A 322 -14.90 23.07 -6.56
CA ASP A 322 -14.53 24.41 -7.08
C ASP A 322 -13.28 24.96 -6.37
N ALA A 323 -13.20 24.82 -5.03
CA ALA A 323 -12.09 25.30 -4.24
C ALA A 323 -10.76 24.59 -4.56
N THR A 324 -10.83 23.34 -5.03
CA THR A 324 -9.66 22.50 -5.36
C THR A 324 -9.40 22.36 -6.85
N ALA A 325 -10.19 23.02 -7.72
CA ALA A 325 -10.07 22.89 -9.18
C ALA A 325 -8.69 23.26 -9.74
N SER A 326 -7.98 24.20 -9.10
CA SER A 326 -6.62 24.63 -9.50
C SER A 326 -5.57 23.51 -9.41
N VAL A 327 -5.86 22.42 -8.68
CA VAL A 327 -4.97 21.25 -8.57
C VAL A 327 -4.73 20.60 -9.93
N TYR A 328 -5.77 20.55 -10.77
CA TYR A 328 -5.66 20.03 -12.13
C TYR A 328 -4.66 20.82 -12.97
N ASP A 329 -4.82 22.15 -13.02
CA ASP A 329 -3.93 23.03 -13.79
C ASP A 329 -2.48 22.94 -13.32
N LYS A 330 -2.28 22.69 -12.02
CA LYS A 330 -0.95 22.61 -11.41
C LYS A 330 -0.24 21.30 -11.76
N LEU A 331 -0.96 20.17 -11.81
CA LEU A 331 -0.38 18.84 -11.88
C LEU A 331 -0.52 18.16 -13.25
N VAL A 332 -1.49 18.57 -14.08
CA VAL A 332 -1.72 17.98 -15.39
C VAL A 332 -1.28 18.96 -16.49
N PRO A 333 -0.45 18.57 -17.46
CA PRO A 333 0.22 17.26 -17.61
C PRO A 333 1.62 17.20 -17.00
N SER A 334 1.97 18.10 -16.09
CA SER A 334 3.36 18.27 -15.63
C SER A 334 3.86 17.13 -14.72
N VAL A 335 2.96 16.51 -13.96
CA VAL A 335 3.21 15.38 -13.04
C VAL A 335 2.39 14.16 -13.46
N ILE A 336 1.11 14.36 -13.70
CA ILE A 336 0.14 13.32 -14.09
C ILE A 336 -0.13 13.53 -15.59
N SER A 337 0.03 12.48 -16.39
CA SER A 337 -0.20 12.57 -17.82
C SER A 337 -1.67 12.85 -18.15
N GLN A 338 -1.92 13.56 -19.25
CA GLN A 338 -3.28 13.75 -19.74
C GLN A 338 -3.95 12.43 -20.12
N GLU A 339 -3.15 11.44 -20.53
CA GLU A 339 -3.63 10.09 -20.86
C GLU A 339 -4.22 9.40 -19.63
N ALA A 340 -3.51 9.39 -18.50
CA ALA A 340 -4.02 8.84 -17.24
C ALA A 340 -5.35 9.50 -16.83
N VAL A 341 -5.41 10.83 -16.89
CA VAL A 341 -6.64 11.57 -16.58
C VAL A 341 -7.79 11.18 -17.51
N ASN A 342 -7.52 11.03 -18.81
CA ASN A 342 -8.54 10.64 -19.78
C ASN A 342 -9.04 9.21 -19.54
N LEU A 343 -8.13 8.26 -19.26
CA LEU A 343 -8.50 6.88 -18.95
C LEU A 343 -9.35 6.79 -17.67
N ILE A 344 -9.00 7.53 -16.63
CA ILE A 344 -9.79 7.57 -15.39
C ILE A 344 -11.17 8.17 -15.67
N LYS A 345 -11.25 9.32 -16.37
CA LYS A 345 -12.55 9.95 -16.70
C LYS A 345 -13.45 9.05 -17.53
N ALA A 346 -12.91 8.27 -18.45
CA ALA A 346 -13.68 7.31 -19.24
C ALA A 346 -14.38 6.24 -18.38
N THR A 347 -13.85 5.94 -17.18
CA THR A 347 -14.54 5.03 -16.25
C THR A 347 -15.71 5.69 -15.52
N GLN A 348 -15.82 7.02 -15.59
CA GLN A 348 -16.83 7.80 -14.87
C GLN A 348 -18.04 8.20 -15.75
N GLU A 349 -17.98 7.87 -17.04
CA GLU A 349 -19.07 8.03 -18.02
C GLU A 349 -19.94 6.74 -18.08
#